data_f79cf730bd5cdf694a700051b065895c
#
_entry.id   f79cf730bd5cdf694a700051b065895c
#
_cell.length_a   1.000
_cell.length_b   1.000
_cell.length_c   1.000
_cell.angle_alpha   90.00
_cell.angle_beta   90.00
_cell.angle_gamma   90.00
#
_symmetry.space_group_name_H-M   'P 1'
#
loop_
_entity.id
_entity.type
_entity.pdbx_description
1 polymer ?
#
loop_
_entity_poly.entity_id
_entity_poly.type
_entity_poly.pdbx_seq_one_letter_code
_entity_poly.pdbx_strand_id
1 'polypeptide(L)'
;MSMVIDKQRGFTFAELDPRMKLMLVLVFTTATFMSPNTFVLVWNYALILLLYAVRGLWKSVWRTGLIFAVLLLCELLTGFITHKGTKATLGLIVFLLQRTAVFFVMGTWMATKLRVGDFVTAMQNMRLPKGVTITLAVIFRYLPTVKEEFRCIKNTMKLRGIGLNFNNILLRPLKTCEYAIVPLVIRSLTISDQLAASAMTRGLDLQTIRTSYREVRLKAGDILASAVVVLLVVIGLMLNSLLQKGAML
;
A
#
# COMPACT_ATOMS: atom_id res chain seq x y z
N MET A 1 -7.33 18.12 33.04
CA MET A 1 -6.37 17.08 33.39
C MET A 1 -6.49 16.04 32.30
N SER A 2 -5.63 15.96 31.37
CA SER A 2 -4.25 16.33 31.13
C SER A 2 -4.04 16.58 29.64
N MET A 3 -3.63 17.79 29.29
CA MET A 3 -2.80 18.03 28.12
C MET A 3 -1.49 17.26 28.32
N VAL A 4 -1.44 16.00 28.01
CA VAL A 4 -0.19 15.24 27.92
C VAL A 4 0.18 15.19 26.45
N ILE A 5 0.80 16.27 25.97
CA ILE A 5 2.18 16.24 25.49
C ILE A 5 2.33 15.36 24.26
N ASP A 6 1.99 15.93 23.11
CA ASP A 6 2.76 15.62 21.90
C ASP A 6 3.85 16.71 21.74
N LYS A 7 4.77 16.75 22.76
CA LYS A 7 5.94 17.59 22.73
C LYS A 7 7.08 16.75 22.17
N GLN A 8 7.62 17.19 21.04
CA GLN A 8 8.83 16.70 20.38
C GLN A 8 8.66 15.49 19.44
N ARG A 9 7.99 15.71 18.35
CA ARG A 9 8.35 14.98 17.13
C ARG A 9 9.06 15.96 16.20
N GLY A 10 10.39 15.94 16.28
CA GLY A 10 11.26 16.59 15.30
C GLY A 10 10.84 16.18 13.90
N PHE A 11 11.14 17.02 12.95
CA PHE A 11 10.89 16.81 11.51
C PHE A 11 11.50 15.46 11.11
N THR A 12 10.72 14.40 11.15
CA THR A 12 11.17 13.07 10.74
C THR A 12 10.36 12.72 9.49
N PHE A 13 11.02 12.63 8.34
CA PHE A 13 10.47 12.09 7.09
C PHE A 13 9.79 10.70 7.28
N ALA A 14 9.92 10.11 8.44
CA ALA A 14 9.32 8.83 8.80
C ALA A 14 7.80 8.86 8.98
N GLU A 15 7.19 10.02 9.22
CA GLU A 15 5.76 10.17 9.56
C GLU A 15 5.03 11.06 8.55
N LEU A 16 5.40 11.00 7.26
CA LEU A 16 4.63 11.66 6.19
C LEU A 16 3.16 11.28 6.25
N ASP A 17 2.29 12.26 6.06
CA ASP A 17 0.86 12.03 5.97
C ASP A 17 0.50 10.94 4.96
N PRO A 18 -0.47 10.05 5.27
CA PRO A 18 -0.90 8.98 4.36
C PRO A 18 -1.30 9.46 2.96
N ARG A 19 -1.83 10.66 2.86
CA ARG A 19 -2.22 11.30 1.58
C ARG A 19 -1.01 11.58 0.71
N MET A 20 0.04 12.18 1.29
CA MET A 20 1.28 12.47 0.57
C MET A 20 1.98 11.19 0.12
N LYS A 21 1.92 10.13 0.94
CA LYS A 21 2.42 8.80 0.55
C LYS A 21 1.69 8.23 -0.65
N LEU A 22 0.34 8.31 -0.68
CA LEU A 22 -0.47 7.89 -1.83
C LEU A 22 -0.10 8.66 -3.09
N MET A 23 0.00 9.99 -2.97
CA MET A 23 0.39 10.85 -4.09
C MET A 23 1.78 10.48 -4.63
N LEU A 24 2.75 10.23 -3.75
CA LEU A 24 4.09 9.80 -4.17
C LEU A 24 4.07 8.45 -4.88
N VAL A 25 3.31 7.46 -4.38
CA VAL A 25 3.15 6.16 -5.06
C VAL A 25 2.61 6.36 -6.48
N LEU A 26 1.57 7.19 -6.65
CA LEU A 26 1.00 7.49 -7.96
C LEU A 26 2.01 8.17 -8.88
N VAL A 27 2.73 9.19 -8.39
CA VAL A 27 3.72 9.93 -9.18
C VAL A 27 4.86 9.03 -9.64
N PHE A 28 5.44 8.21 -8.75
CA PHE A 28 6.52 7.29 -9.13
C PHE A 28 6.06 6.23 -10.12
N THR A 29 4.86 5.70 -9.92
CA THR A 29 4.29 4.69 -10.82
C THR A 29 4.02 5.27 -12.19
N THR A 30 3.33 6.41 -12.27
CA THR A 30 3.02 7.06 -13.56
C THR A 30 4.29 7.50 -14.27
N ALA A 31 5.27 8.10 -13.58
CA ALA A 31 6.54 8.51 -14.17
C ALA A 31 7.31 7.32 -14.77
N THR A 32 7.31 6.18 -14.07
CA THR A 32 7.97 4.95 -14.54
C THR A 32 7.26 4.35 -15.75
N PHE A 33 5.91 4.39 -15.79
CA PHE A 33 5.14 3.88 -16.92
C PHE A 33 5.21 4.79 -18.16
N MET A 34 5.28 6.10 -17.98
CA MET A 34 5.36 7.05 -19.10
C MET A 34 6.68 6.98 -19.88
N SER A 35 7.76 6.58 -19.24
CA SER A 35 9.08 6.59 -19.87
C SER A 35 9.57 5.15 -20.14
N PRO A 36 9.81 4.75 -21.41
CA PRO A 36 10.34 3.43 -21.74
C PRO A 36 11.83 3.28 -21.43
N ASN A 37 12.55 4.36 -21.11
CA ASN A 37 14.00 4.36 -20.99
C ASN A 37 14.48 3.81 -19.64
N THR A 38 15.51 2.98 -19.69
CA THR A 38 16.22 2.44 -18.53
C THR A 38 16.80 3.53 -17.63
N PHE A 39 17.19 4.69 -18.19
CA PHE A 39 17.70 5.82 -17.42
C PHE A 39 16.69 6.33 -16.38
N VAL A 40 15.44 6.57 -16.79
CA VAL A 40 14.38 7.02 -15.87
C VAL A 40 14.07 5.99 -14.81
N LEU A 41 14.13 4.72 -15.19
CA LEU A 41 13.90 3.61 -14.26
C LEU A 41 15.00 3.59 -13.19
N VAL A 42 16.27 3.68 -13.56
CA VAL A 42 17.40 3.75 -12.61
C VAL A 42 17.28 4.98 -11.71
N TRP A 43 16.96 6.15 -12.29
CA TRP A 43 16.75 7.39 -11.54
C TRP A 43 15.64 7.26 -10.49
N ASN A 44 14.49 6.75 -10.88
CA ASN A 44 13.36 6.54 -9.96
C ASN A 44 13.71 5.55 -8.85
N TYR A 45 14.41 4.45 -9.19
CA TYR A 45 14.87 3.50 -8.17
C TYR A 45 15.88 4.11 -7.20
N ALA A 46 16.81 4.93 -7.68
CA ALA A 46 17.76 5.65 -6.83
C ALA A 46 17.03 6.57 -5.83
N LEU A 47 16.00 7.29 -6.29
CA LEU A 47 15.16 8.12 -5.44
C LEU A 47 14.38 7.28 -4.41
N ILE A 48 13.84 6.13 -4.81
CA ILE A 48 13.16 5.22 -3.90
C ILE A 48 14.11 4.68 -2.83
N LEU A 49 15.32 4.25 -3.20
CA LEU A 49 16.34 3.82 -2.25
C LEU A 49 16.71 4.93 -1.27
N LEU A 50 16.83 6.16 -1.75
CA LEU A 50 17.07 7.33 -0.91
C LEU A 50 15.92 7.55 0.09
N LEU A 51 14.66 7.42 -0.34
CA LEU A 51 13.50 7.50 0.55
C LEU A 51 13.50 6.41 1.64
N TYR A 52 13.91 5.20 1.31
CA TYR A 52 14.07 4.11 2.28
C TYR A 52 15.23 4.37 3.24
N ALA A 53 16.37 4.90 2.76
CA ALA A 53 17.54 5.23 3.55
C ALA A 53 17.24 6.33 4.57
N VAL A 54 16.58 7.42 4.14
CA VAL A 54 16.15 8.52 5.02
C VAL A 54 15.23 8.04 6.14
N ARG A 55 14.45 6.98 5.91
CA ARG A 55 13.62 6.33 6.94
C ARG A 55 14.38 5.39 7.88
N GLY A 56 15.65 5.16 7.66
CA GLY A 56 16.45 4.24 8.45
C GLY A 56 16.08 2.76 8.29
N LEU A 57 15.43 2.39 7.18
CA LEU A 57 15.00 1.02 6.90
C LEU A 57 16.09 0.24 6.14
N TRP A 58 17.29 0.14 6.70
CA TRP A 58 18.44 -0.50 6.05
C TRP A 58 18.17 -1.90 5.49
N LYS A 59 17.45 -2.73 6.24
CA LYS A 59 17.09 -4.09 5.77
C LYS A 59 16.22 -4.05 4.50
N SER A 60 15.33 -3.07 4.40
CA SER A 60 14.50 -2.90 3.21
C SER A 60 15.29 -2.30 2.05
N VAL A 61 16.22 -1.37 2.31
CA VAL A 61 17.13 -0.81 1.29
C VAL A 61 17.91 -1.93 0.61
N TRP A 62 18.53 -2.83 1.39
CA TRP A 62 19.28 -3.97 0.84
C TRP A 62 18.41 -4.90 0.00
N ARG A 63 17.23 -5.23 0.51
CA ARG A 63 16.32 -6.14 -0.20
C ARG A 63 15.78 -5.55 -1.48
N THR A 64 15.36 -4.29 -1.48
CA THR A 64 14.89 -3.60 -2.68
C THR A 64 16.01 -3.31 -3.66
N GLY A 65 17.20 -2.95 -3.19
CA GLY A 65 18.39 -2.79 -4.01
C GLY A 65 18.80 -4.08 -4.71
N LEU A 66 18.75 -5.22 -4.01
CA LEU A 66 19.05 -6.53 -4.58
C LEU A 66 18.02 -6.92 -5.67
N ILE A 67 16.74 -6.73 -5.41
CA ILE A 67 15.68 -6.97 -6.42
C ILE A 67 15.95 -6.15 -7.67
N PHE A 68 16.29 -4.88 -7.49
CA PHE A 68 16.59 -4.01 -8.63
C PHE A 68 17.86 -4.43 -9.38
N ALA A 69 18.93 -4.77 -8.68
CA ALA A 69 20.17 -5.25 -9.29
C ALA A 69 19.93 -6.52 -10.12
N VAL A 70 19.13 -7.47 -9.62
CA VAL A 70 18.75 -8.68 -10.35
C VAL A 70 17.96 -8.34 -11.61
N LEU A 71 16.99 -7.42 -11.52
CA LEU A 71 16.20 -7.02 -12.69
C LEU A 71 17.02 -6.29 -13.74
N LEU A 72 17.98 -5.45 -13.34
CA LEU A 72 18.93 -4.82 -14.26
C LEU A 72 19.87 -5.86 -14.91
N LEU A 73 20.33 -6.82 -14.13
CA LEU A 73 21.17 -7.91 -14.67
C LEU A 73 20.38 -8.74 -15.70
N CYS A 74 19.12 -9.04 -15.43
CA CYS A 74 18.24 -9.69 -16.41
C CYS A 74 18.08 -8.86 -17.69
N GLU A 75 17.95 -7.55 -17.59
CA GLU A 75 17.88 -6.66 -18.75
C GLU A 75 19.18 -6.70 -19.57
N LEU A 76 20.33 -6.62 -18.91
CA LEU A 76 21.62 -6.73 -19.58
C LEU A 76 21.80 -8.08 -20.27
N LEU A 77 21.38 -9.18 -19.63
CA LEU A 77 21.44 -10.52 -20.21
C LEU A 77 20.58 -10.66 -21.47
N THR A 78 19.41 -10.00 -21.53
CA THR A 78 18.60 -9.99 -22.76
C THR A 78 19.31 -9.33 -23.94
N GLY A 79 20.26 -8.41 -23.66
CA GLY A 79 21.13 -7.80 -24.66
C GLY A 79 22.02 -8.77 -25.41
N PHE A 80 22.48 -9.85 -24.75
CA PHE A 80 23.38 -10.87 -25.33
C PHE A 80 22.64 -11.92 -26.16
N ILE A 81 21.31 -11.98 -26.13
CA ILE A 81 20.52 -12.96 -26.87
C ILE A 81 20.46 -12.59 -28.35
N THR A 82 20.95 -13.47 -29.22
CA THR A 82 21.06 -13.23 -30.66
C THR A 82 19.75 -13.49 -31.40
N HIS A 83 18.90 -14.39 -30.90
CA HIS A 83 17.62 -14.73 -31.52
C HIS A 83 16.58 -13.63 -31.36
N LYS A 84 16.15 -13.00 -32.46
CA LYS A 84 15.23 -11.85 -32.46
C LYS A 84 13.90 -12.14 -31.76
N GLY A 85 13.30 -13.32 -31.94
CA GLY A 85 12.02 -13.68 -31.32
C GLY A 85 12.10 -13.84 -29.80
N THR A 86 13.10 -14.60 -29.32
CA THR A 86 13.30 -14.80 -27.87
C THR A 86 13.71 -13.51 -27.15
N LYS A 87 14.53 -12.67 -27.81
CA LYS A 87 14.91 -11.35 -27.30
C LYS A 87 13.70 -10.44 -27.09
N ALA A 88 12.78 -10.40 -28.05
CA ALA A 88 11.59 -9.56 -27.97
C ALA A 88 10.66 -10.01 -26.83
N THR A 89 10.40 -11.31 -26.70
CA THR A 89 9.53 -11.84 -25.64
C THR A 89 10.14 -11.69 -24.26
N LEU A 90 11.41 -12.05 -24.08
CA LEU A 90 12.09 -11.89 -22.79
C LEU A 90 12.26 -10.43 -22.42
N GLY A 91 12.61 -9.57 -23.39
CA GLY A 91 12.69 -8.12 -23.16
C GLY A 91 11.37 -7.52 -22.69
N LEU A 92 10.24 -7.93 -23.29
CA LEU A 92 8.91 -7.49 -22.85
C LEU A 92 8.60 -7.94 -21.41
N ILE A 93 8.92 -9.18 -21.08
CA ILE A 93 8.69 -9.72 -19.72
C ILE A 93 9.51 -8.94 -18.69
N VAL A 94 10.81 -8.76 -18.94
CA VAL A 94 11.70 -8.00 -18.03
C VAL A 94 11.22 -6.56 -17.90
N PHE A 95 10.84 -5.92 -19.00
CA PHE A 95 10.28 -4.57 -19.03
C PHE A 95 9.04 -4.43 -18.15
N LEU A 96 8.10 -5.37 -18.22
CA LEU A 96 6.90 -5.37 -17.38
C LEU A 96 7.24 -5.64 -15.91
N LEU A 97 8.14 -6.59 -15.64
CA LEU A 97 8.57 -6.91 -14.27
C LEU A 97 9.24 -5.72 -13.58
N GLN A 98 10.08 -4.98 -14.29
CA GLN A 98 10.73 -3.78 -13.72
C GLN A 98 9.73 -2.71 -13.32
N ARG A 99 8.71 -2.47 -14.14
CA ARG A 99 7.67 -1.48 -13.86
C ARG A 99 6.75 -1.89 -12.72
N THR A 100 6.32 -3.13 -12.73
CA THR A 100 5.50 -3.68 -11.63
C THR A 100 6.29 -3.72 -10.32
N ALA A 101 7.60 -3.96 -10.36
CA ALA A 101 8.46 -3.94 -9.18
C ALA A 101 8.48 -2.55 -8.51
N VAL A 102 8.52 -1.45 -9.28
CA VAL A 102 8.42 -0.08 -8.72
C VAL A 102 7.12 0.09 -7.92
N PHE A 103 5.99 -0.35 -8.49
CA PHE A 103 4.70 -0.29 -7.80
C PHE A 103 4.71 -1.06 -6.48
N PHE A 104 5.20 -2.30 -6.48
CA PHE A 104 5.27 -3.12 -5.27
C PHE A 104 6.23 -2.54 -4.23
N VAL A 105 7.39 -2.05 -4.65
CA VAL A 105 8.39 -1.45 -3.76
C VAL A 105 7.82 -0.18 -3.11
N MET A 106 7.19 0.70 -3.89
CA MET A 106 6.53 1.89 -3.36
C MET A 106 5.33 1.54 -2.48
N GLY A 107 4.55 0.53 -2.85
CA GLY A 107 3.46 0.01 -2.02
C GLY A 107 3.94 -0.48 -0.64
N THR A 108 5.03 -1.25 -0.59
CA THR A 108 5.63 -1.69 0.67
C THR A 108 6.19 -0.52 1.48
N TRP A 109 6.79 0.48 0.82
CA TRP A 109 7.25 1.70 1.48
C TRP A 109 6.09 2.47 2.12
N MET A 110 4.97 2.60 1.42
CA MET A 110 3.76 3.23 1.94
C MET A 110 3.20 2.46 3.13
N ALA A 111 3.07 1.12 3.02
CA ALA A 111 2.52 0.26 4.05
C ALA A 111 3.37 0.23 5.34
N THR A 112 4.68 0.49 5.21
CA THR A 112 5.59 0.49 6.34
C THR A 112 5.25 1.63 7.31
N LYS A 113 5.00 1.28 8.59
CA LYS A 113 4.61 2.20 9.67
C LYS A 113 3.30 2.98 9.42
N LEU A 114 2.46 2.54 8.48
CA LEU A 114 1.14 3.11 8.30
C LEU A 114 0.20 2.51 9.35
N ARG A 115 -0.28 3.34 10.27
CA ARG A 115 -1.34 2.93 11.19
C ARG A 115 -2.68 3.06 10.49
N VAL A 116 -3.48 2.02 10.58
CA VAL A 116 -4.82 1.98 9.94
C VAL A 116 -5.69 3.15 10.38
N GLY A 117 -5.60 3.55 11.66
CA GLY A 117 -6.34 4.71 12.19
C GLY A 117 -5.94 6.04 11.53
N ASP A 118 -4.65 6.24 11.27
CA ASP A 118 -4.16 7.46 10.61
C ASP A 118 -4.61 7.52 9.15
N PHE A 119 -4.70 6.35 8.48
CA PHE A 119 -5.23 6.24 7.13
C PHE A 119 -6.73 6.61 7.06
N VAL A 120 -7.53 6.09 7.99
CA VAL A 120 -8.97 6.42 8.08
C VAL A 120 -9.16 7.90 8.33
N THR A 121 -8.41 8.49 9.27
CA THR A 121 -8.49 9.93 9.57
C THR A 121 -8.05 10.78 8.37
N ALA A 122 -7.03 10.35 7.64
CA ALA A 122 -6.60 11.01 6.42
C ALA A 122 -7.71 10.99 5.34
N MET A 123 -8.38 9.86 5.17
CA MET A 123 -9.51 9.75 4.26
C MET A 123 -10.72 10.60 4.68
N GLN A 124 -11.01 10.68 5.99
CA GLN A 124 -12.05 11.59 6.51
C GLN A 124 -11.82 13.03 6.09
N ASN A 125 -10.59 13.48 6.18
CA ASN A 125 -10.22 14.85 5.82
C ASN A 125 -10.19 15.10 4.30
N MET A 126 -10.29 14.07 3.45
CA MET A 126 -10.39 14.20 1.98
C MET A 126 -11.83 14.53 1.49
N ARG A 127 -12.72 15.02 2.40
CA ARG A 127 -14.11 15.36 2.11
C ARG A 127 -14.94 14.19 1.55
N LEU A 128 -14.61 12.96 1.94
CA LEU A 128 -15.45 11.80 1.61
C LEU A 128 -16.82 11.92 2.31
N PRO A 129 -17.88 11.38 1.71
CA PRO A 129 -19.20 11.33 2.33
C PRO A 129 -19.12 10.68 3.72
N LYS A 130 -19.85 11.25 4.69
CA LYS A 130 -19.83 10.77 6.09
C LYS A 130 -20.07 9.25 6.20
N GLY A 131 -20.98 8.71 5.38
CA GLY A 131 -21.27 7.27 5.37
C GLY A 131 -20.06 6.41 5.02
N VAL A 132 -19.32 6.75 3.97
CA VAL A 132 -18.12 6.01 3.55
C VAL A 132 -17.06 6.02 4.63
N THR A 133 -16.87 7.15 5.28
CA THR A 133 -15.88 7.29 6.33
C THR A 133 -16.21 6.46 7.57
N ILE A 134 -17.48 6.45 8.00
CA ILE A 134 -17.94 5.63 9.12
C ILE A 134 -17.79 4.16 8.77
N THR A 135 -18.21 3.76 7.58
CA THR A 135 -18.07 2.37 7.10
C THR A 135 -16.63 1.91 7.11
N LEU A 136 -15.69 2.71 6.58
CA LEU A 136 -14.26 2.39 6.60
C LEU A 136 -13.72 2.25 8.04
N ALA A 137 -14.08 3.17 8.93
CA ALA A 137 -13.66 3.12 10.33
C ALA A 137 -14.16 1.84 11.01
N VAL A 138 -15.40 1.43 10.71
CA VAL A 138 -16.00 0.19 11.21
C VAL A 138 -15.28 -1.03 10.63
N ILE A 139 -15.07 -1.10 9.32
CA ILE A 139 -14.36 -2.20 8.66
C ILE A 139 -13.00 -2.43 9.31
N PHE A 140 -12.18 -1.39 9.42
CA PHE A 140 -10.84 -1.52 9.98
C PHE A 140 -10.82 -1.89 11.47
N ARG A 141 -11.83 -1.48 12.22
CA ARG A 141 -11.98 -1.87 13.62
C ARG A 141 -12.37 -3.33 13.76
N TYR A 142 -13.23 -3.84 12.87
CA TYR A 142 -13.73 -5.21 12.91
C TYR A 142 -12.82 -6.22 12.22
N LEU A 143 -11.91 -5.80 11.36
CA LEU A 143 -10.99 -6.70 10.66
C LEU A 143 -10.20 -7.62 11.61
N PRO A 144 -9.63 -7.14 12.76
CA PRO A 144 -9.01 -8.03 13.73
C PRO A 144 -9.99 -9.03 14.34
N THR A 145 -11.22 -8.59 14.66
CA THR A 145 -12.27 -9.45 15.24
C THR A 145 -12.68 -10.56 14.28
N VAL A 146 -12.91 -10.23 12.99
CA VAL A 146 -13.22 -11.23 11.96
C VAL A 146 -12.11 -12.27 11.83
N LYS A 147 -10.84 -11.83 11.92
CA LYS A 147 -9.69 -12.74 11.88
C LYS A 147 -9.69 -13.73 13.06
N GLU A 148 -10.03 -13.27 14.24
CA GLU A 148 -10.16 -14.15 15.43
C GLU A 148 -11.35 -15.09 15.30
N GLU A 149 -12.51 -14.61 14.84
CA GLU A 149 -13.70 -15.46 14.59
C GLU A 149 -13.37 -16.55 13.55
N PHE A 150 -12.67 -16.19 12.46
CA PHE A 150 -12.24 -17.17 11.47
C PHE A 150 -11.29 -18.22 12.06
N ARG A 151 -10.41 -17.81 12.98
CA ARG A 151 -9.52 -18.73 13.70
C ARG A 151 -10.32 -19.69 14.58
N CYS A 152 -11.33 -19.21 15.31
CA CYS A 152 -12.22 -20.02 16.12
C CYS A 152 -12.99 -21.04 15.27
N ILE A 153 -13.55 -20.61 14.14
CA ILE A 153 -14.25 -21.49 13.19
C ILE A 153 -13.30 -22.57 12.68
N LYS A 154 -12.09 -22.21 12.26
CA LYS A 154 -11.07 -23.15 11.80
C LYS A 154 -10.74 -24.22 12.86
N ASN A 155 -10.60 -23.81 14.12
CA ASN A 155 -10.32 -24.72 15.22
C ASN A 155 -11.52 -25.66 15.48
N THR A 156 -12.73 -25.13 15.47
CA THR A 156 -13.96 -25.94 15.65
C THR A 156 -14.13 -26.95 14.51
N MET A 157 -13.87 -26.57 13.27
CA MET A 157 -13.89 -27.49 12.12
C MET A 157 -12.86 -28.61 12.28
N LYS A 158 -11.65 -28.26 12.77
CA LYS A 158 -10.60 -29.24 13.02
C LYS A 158 -11.02 -30.26 14.08
N LEU A 159 -11.68 -29.83 15.17
CA LEU A 159 -12.21 -30.71 16.19
C LEU A 159 -13.33 -31.64 15.69
N ARG A 160 -14.09 -31.19 14.69
CA ARG A 160 -15.14 -32.00 14.02
C ARG A 160 -14.58 -32.92 12.93
N GLY A 161 -13.25 -33.04 12.78
CA GLY A 161 -12.62 -33.86 11.75
C GLY A 161 -12.67 -33.28 10.34
N ILE A 162 -13.25 -32.07 10.16
CA ILE A 162 -13.37 -31.38 8.87
C ILE A 162 -12.30 -30.27 8.82
N GLY A 163 -11.03 -30.66 8.89
CA GLY A 163 -9.96 -29.66 8.87
C GLY A 163 -9.86 -28.96 7.51
N LEU A 164 -9.50 -27.67 7.51
CA LEU A 164 -9.13 -26.92 6.32
C LEU A 164 -7.74 -27.37 5.80
N ASN A 165 -7.62 -28.68 5.50
CA ASN A 165 -6.43 -29.26 4.90
C ASN A 165 -6.52 -29.12 3.38
N PHE A 166 -5.36 -28.98 2.74
CA PHE A 166 -5.25 -28.85 1.28
C PHE A 166 -6.01 -29.96 0.53
N ASN A 167 -5.97 -31.20 1.04
CA ASN A 167 -6.70 -32.35 0.46
C ASN A 167 -8.22 -32.17 0.56
N ASN A 168 -8.76 -31.68 1.69
CA ASN A 168 -10.19 -31.47 1.85
C ASN A 168 -10.71 -30.31 1.01
N ILE A 169 -9.90 -29.25 0.84
CA ILE A 169 -10.21 -28.12 -0.02
C ILE A 169 -10.25 -28.55 -1.49
N LEU A 170 -9.32 -29.42 -1.92
CA LEU A 170 -9.24 -29.88 -3.31
C LEU A 170 -10.32 -30.93 -3.64
N LEU A 171 -10.59 -31.87 -2.73
CA LEU A 171 -11.56 -32.95 -2.95
C LEU A 171 -13.02 -32.53 -2.77
N ARG A 172 -13.31 -31.57 -1.87
CA ARG A 172 -14.68 -31.13 -1.56
C ARG A 172 -14.71 -29.61 -1.29
N PRO A 173 -14.41 -28.75 -2.29
CA PRO A 173 -14.26 -27.33 -2.09
C PRO A 173 -15.55 -26.66 -1.61
N LEU A 174 -16.71 -27.02 -2.19
CA LEU A 174 -18.00 -26.46 -1.85
C LEU A 174 -18.37 -26.70 -0.38
N LYS A 175 -18.29 -27.97 0.09
CA LYS A 175 -18.61 -28.31 1.48
C LYS A 175 -17.65 -27.63 2.46
N THR A 176 -16.37 -27.54 2.13
CA THR A 176 -15.38 -26.90 2.99
C THR A 176 -15.61 -25.39 3.10
N CYS A 177 -15.97 -24.76 1.99
CA CYS A 177 -16.38 -23.34 1.98
C CYS A 177 -17.68 -23.11 2.76
N GLU A 178 -18.69 -23.94 2.59
CA GLU A 178 -19.95 -23.85 3.32
C GLU A 178 -19.74 -23.91 4.84
N TYR A 179 -18.98 -24.90 5.33
CA TYR A 179 -18.70 -25.03 6.76
C TYR A 179 -17.86 -23.87 7.35
N ALA A 180 -17.11 -23.16 6.53
CA ALA A 180 -16.33 -22.00 6.98
C ALA A 180 -17.11 -20.68 6.82
N ILE A 181 -17.76 -20.48 5.68
CA ILE A 181 -18.37 -19.19 5.32
C ILE A 181 -19.72 -18.99 6.02
N VAL A 182 -20.57 -20.04 6.09
CA VAL A 182 -21.92 -19.91 6.68
C VAL A 182 -21.86 -19.45 8.14
N PRO A 183 -21.08 -20.08 9.05
CA PRO A 183 -20.96 -19.60 10.43
C PRO A 183 -20.38 -18.17 10.51
N LEU A 184 -19.43 -17.85 9.65
CA LEU A 184 -18.81 -16.53 9.61
C LEU A 184 -19.83 -15.45 9.21
N VAL A 185 -20.66 -15.71 8.20
CA VAL A 185 -21.71 -14.79 7.74
C VAL A 185 -22.77 -14.59 8.82
N ILE A 186 -23.26 -15.68 9.44
CA ILE A 186 -24.26 -15.59 10.53
C ILE A 186 -23.71 -14.74 11.69
N ARG A 187 -22.45 -14.98 12.08
CA ARG A 187 -21.80 -14.22 13.13
C ARG A 187 -21.63 -12.76 12.76
N SER A 188 -21.25 -12.49 11.50
CA SER A 188 -21.09 -11.13 10.99
C SER A 188 -22.40 -10.35 10.96
N LEU A 189 -23.52 -10.99 10.60
CA LEU A 189 -24.86 -10.39 10.65
C LEU A 189 -25.23 -10.02 12.09
N THR A 190 -25.07 -10.95 13.05
CA THR A 190 -25.34 -10.66 14.47
C THR A 190 -24.51 -9.47 14.99
N ILE A 191 -23.22 -9.41 14.65
CA ILE A 191 -22.35 -8.30 15.03
C ILE A 191 -22.81 -7.00 14.36
N SER A 192 -23.23 -7.05 13.10
CA SER A 192 -23.74 -5.88 12.38
C SER A 192 -24.98 -5.28 13.04
N ASP A 193 -25.94 -6.13 13.43
CA ASP A 193 -27.16 -5.69 14.11
C ASP A 193 -26.87 -5.08 15.48
N GLN A 194 -26.02 -5.72 16.26
CA GLN A 194 -25.57 -5.21 17.56
C GLN A 194 -24.83 -3.87 17.41
N LEU A 195 -24.00 -3.74 16.39
CA LEU A 195 -23.28 -2.51 16.12
C LEU A 195 -24.24 -1.40 15.69
N ALA A 196 -25.19 -1.70 14.80
CA ALA A 196 -26.19 -0.73 14.35
C ALA A 196 -27.02 -0.23 15.52
N ALA A 197 -27.53 -1.13 16.38
CA ALA A 197 -28.26 -0.77 17.58
C ALA A 197 -27.44 0.12 18.53
N SER A 198 -26.20 -0.27 18.82
CA SER A 198 -25.28 0.52 19.65
C SER A 198 -24.92 1.87 19.05
N ALA A 199 -24.76 1.95 17.71
CA ALA A 199 -24.44 3.17 17.01
C ALA A 199 -25.61 4.17 17.05
N MET A 200 -26.85 3.68 16.89
CA MET A 200 -28.07 4.51 16.97
C MET A 200 -28.27 5.07 18.38
N THR A 201 -28.09 4.26 19.42
CA THR A 201 -28.19 4.73 20.81
C THR A 201 -27.14 5.77 21.18
N ARG A 202 -25.97 5.74 20.53
CA ARG A 202 -24.90 6.75 20.68
C ARG A 202 -25.07 7.97 19.78
N GLY A 203 -26.20 8.10 19.08
CA GLY A 203 -26.50 9.26 18.24
C GLY A 203 -25.65 9.32 16.97
N LEU A 204 -25.32 8.17 16.36
CA LEU A 204 -24.56 8.15 15.10
C LEU A 204 -25.30 8.86 13.97
N ASP A 205 -26.63 8.88 14.00
CA ASP A 205 -27.50 9.51 13.01
C ASP A 205 -27.62 11.03 13.17
N LEU A 206 -27.21 11.57 14.32
CA LEU A 206 -27.31 13.01 14.55
C LEU A 206 -26.38 13.79 13.63
N GLN A 207 -26.94 14.85 12.99
CA GLN A 207 -26.20 15.74 12.08
C GLN A 207 -25.34 16.77 12.84
N THR A 208 -24.63 16.35 13.88
CA THR A 208 -23.74 17.23 14.64
C THR A 208 -22.34 17.30 14.01
N ILE A 209 -21.65 18.41 14.25
CA ILE A 209 -20.25 18.57 13.88
C ILE A 209 -19.44 17.65 14.80
N ARG A 210 -18.80 16.65 14.19
CA ARG A 210 -17.97 15.67 14.91
C ARG A 210 -16.54 16.12 14.99
N THR A 211 -15.96 16.04 16.16
CA THR A 211 -14.54 16.24 16.37
C THR A 211 -13.81 14.90 16.32
N SER A 212 -12.65 14.86 15.67
CA SER A 212 -11.82 13.66 15.65
C SER A 212 -10.97 13.62 16.92
N TYR A 213 -10.92 12.48 17.61
CA TYR A 213 -10.04 12.27 18.76
C TYR A 213 -8.56 12.40 18.38
N ARG A 214 -8.22 12.09 17.14
CA ARG A 214 -6.87 12.21 16.64
C ARG A 214 -6.86 13.10 15.40
N GLU A 215 -6.36 14.32 15.60
CA GLU A 215 -6.20 15.24 14.48
C GLU A 215 -4.92 14.91 13.69
N VAL A 216 -5.10 14.47 12.47
CA VAL A 216 -4.01 14.38 11.48
C VAL A 216 -3.99 15.72 10.74
N ARG A 217 -3.10 16.61 11.14
CA ARG A 217 -2.89 17.90 10.46
C ARG A 217 -1.75 17.78 9.45
N LEU A 218 -2.02 18.23 8.24
CA LEU A 218 -0.99 18.40 7.21
C LEU A 218 0.06 19.39 7.73
N LYS A 219 1.28 18.92 7.93
CA LYS A 219 2.40 19.79 8.26
C LYS A 219 2.97 20.38 6.98
N ALA A 220 3.30 21.68 7.00
CA ALA A 220 3.94 22.36 5.86
C ALA A 220 5.20 21.61 5.39
N GLY A 221 5.92 20.97 6.31
CA GLY A 221 7.08 20.16 6.02
C GLY A 221 6.80 18.91 5.20
N ASP A 222 5.62 18.27 5.37
CA ASP A 222 5.25 17.09 4.60
C ASP A 222 4.95 17.47 3.14
N ILE A 223 4.33 18.65 2.97
CA ILE A 223 4.06 19.22 1.65
C ILE A 223 5.39 19.57 0.96
N LEU A 224 6.30 20.21 1.68
CA LEU A 224 7.61 20.61 1.15
C LEU A 224 8.45 19.38 0.77
N ALA A 225 8.49 18.36 1.63
CA ALA A 225 9.20 17.12 1.36
C ALA A 225 8.63 16.37 0.13
N SER A 226 7.31 16.27 0.03
CA SER A 226 6.67 15.63 -1.13
C SER A 226 6.88 16.43 -2.41
N ALA A 227 6.82 17.76 -2.34
CA ALA A 227 7.08 18.65 -3.48
C ALA A 227 8.51 18.51 -4.00
N VAL A 228 9.51 18.43 -3.11
CA VAL A 228 10.92 18.19 -3.49
C VAL A 228 11.07 16.85 -4.20
N VAL A 229 10.44 15.80 -3.70
CA VAL A 229 10.52 14.46 -4.32
C VAL A 229 9.86 14.46 -5.69
N VAL A 230 8.68 15.07 -5.83
CA VAL A 230 7.98 15.21 -7.12
C VAL A 230 8.83 15.99 -8.11
N LEU A 231 9.45 17.08 -7.67
CA LEU A 231 10.34 17.90 -8.50
C LEU A 231 11.55 17.10 -8.99
N LEU A 232 12.16 16.26 -8.14
CA LEU A 232 13.27 15.39 -8.54
C LEU A 232 12.83 14.32 -9.57
N VAL A 233 11.61 13.80 -9.46
CA VAL A 233 11.05 12.88 -10.47
C VAL A 233 10.85 13.61 -11.80
N VAL A 234 10.30 14.81 -11.78
CA VAL A 234 10.09 15.64 -12.99
C VAL A 234 11.42 16.01 -13.65
N ILE A 235 12.44 16.37 -12.86
CA ILE A 235 13.78 16.63 -13.37
C ILE A 235 14.34 15.40 -14.10
N GLY A 236 14.17 14.19 -13.54
CA GLY A 236 14.59 12.95 -14.20
C GLY A 236 13.90 12.73 -15.55
N LEU A 237 12.62 13.03 -15.65
CA LEU A 237 11.86 12.97 -16.91
C LEU A 237 12.34 14.02 -17.92
N MET A 238 12.61 15.23 -17.48
CA MET A 238 13.13 16.32 -18.33
C MET A 238 14.54 16.01 -18.85
N LEU A 239 15.44 15.52 -17.99
CA LEU A 239 16.77 15.09 -18.40
C LEU A 239 16.70 13.98 -19.45
N ASN A 240 15.81 13.02 -19.28
CA ASN A 240 15.60 11.97 -20.27
C ASN A 240 15.15 12.54 -21.64
N SER A 241 14.24 13.52 -21.64
CA SER A 241 13.76 14.14 -22.88
C SER A 241 14.87 14.91 -23.60
N LEU A 242 15.77 15.54 -22.85
CA LEU A 242 16.93 16.24 -23.39
C LEU A 242 17.97 15.27 -23.97
N LEU A 243 18.24 14.17 -23.27
CA LEU A 243 19.15 13.11 -23.74
C LEU A 243 18.66 12.46 -25.04
N GLN A 244 17.34 12.24 -25.15
CA GLN A 244 16.75 11.71 -26.38
C GLN A 244 16.87 12.69 -27.56
N LYS A 245 16.63 13.99 -27.33
CA LYS A 245 16.80 15.02 -28.37
C LYS A 245 18.27 15.18 -28.80
N GLY A 246 19.21 15.11 -27.85
CA GLY A 246 20.64 15.17 -28.15
C GLY A 246 21.20 13.94 -28.87
N ALA A 247 20.53 12.77 -28.74
CA ALA A 247 20.93 11.54 -29.45
C ALA A 247 20.35 11.44 -30.88
N MET A 248 19.39 12.34 -31.24
CA MET A 248 18.81 12.44 -32.59
C MET A 248 19.44 13.53 -33.46
N LEU A 249 20.34 14.36 -32.93
CA LEU A 249 21.16 15.35 -33.62
C LEU A 249 22.57 14.78 -33.88
#